data_9169336236e1b1d51ea6af87d614817f
#
_entry.id   9169336236e1b1d51ea6af87d614817f
#
_cell.length_a   1.000
_cell.length_b   1.000
_cell.length_c   1.000
_cell.angle_alpha   90.00
_cell.angle_beta   90.00
_cell.angle_gamma   90.00
#
_symmetry.space_group_name_H-M   'P 1'
#
loop_
_entity.id
_entity.type
_entity.pdbx_description
1 polymer ?
#
loop_
_entity_poly.entity_id
_entity_poly.type
_entity_poly.pdbx_seq_one_letter_code
_entity_poly.pdbx_strand_id
1 'polypeptide(L)'
;YHLYSLKGRTDVRDNETKQLTLFNASAVPVKKLYVLESNNSYYGGDGQQKQKVNVKLELANSKDNNLGMPLPKGKVRVYKKDQDGALQFVGEDEIDHTPKDEKVRVYIGDAFDIAAERVQTGQQQISERVQRQSYSISLRNHKKEAVTVTCVEHAWGDWKIVNSSMPYTRKDSHTFEFNVKVAPDTEEKLTYTIEIK
;
A
#
# COMPACT_ATOMS: atom_id res chain seq x y z
N TYR A 1 -5.43 20.03 -19.62
CA TYR A 1 -5.29 19.05 -20.71
C TYR A 1 -3.89 18.43 -20.65
N HIS A 2 -3.80 17.11 -20.85
CA HIS A 2 -2.53 16.41 -20.97
C HIS A 2 -2.31 16.05 -22.44
N LEU A 3 -1.18 16.49 -23.01
CA LEU A 3 -0.76 16.14 -24.36
C LEU A 3 0.33 15.08 -24.30
N TYR A 4 0.09 13.97 -24.95
CA TYR A 4 1.07 12.89 -25.12
C TYR A 4 1.50 12.83 -26.58
N SER A 5 2.80 12.91 -26.84
CA SER A 5 3.35 12.85 -28.19
C SER A 5 3.97 11.50 -28.47
N LEU A 6 3.57 10.87 -29.56
CA LEU A 6 4.19 9.66 -30.07
C LEU A 6 5.55 9.95 -30.69
N LYS A 7 6.52 9.06 -30.52
CA LYS A 7 7.79 9.08 -31.26
C LYS A 7 7.54 8.48 -32.64
N GLY A 8 7.35 9.35 -33.63
CA GLY A 8 7.16 8.95 -35.03
C GLY A 8 5.77 9.27 -35.56
N ARG A 9 5.62 9.05 -36.85
CA ARG A 9 4.34 9.21 -37.57
C ARG A 9 3.69 7.85 -37.77
N THR A 10 2.40 7.80 -37.76
CA THR A 10 1.60 6.61 -38.08
C THR A 10 0.38 7.02 -38.89
N ASP A 11 -0.02 6.18 -39.83
CA ASP A 11 -1.25 6.35 -40.57
C ASP A 11 -2.37 5.59 -39.85
N VAL A 12 -3.54 6.20 -39.77
CA VAL A 12 -4.79 5.59 -39.32
C VAL A 12 -5.79 5.70 -40.46
N ARG A 13 -6.26 4.56 -40.95
CA ARG A 13 -7.24 4.49 -42.01
C ARG A 13 -8.64 4.72 -41.47
N ASP A 14 -9.56 5.01 -42.35
CA ASP A 14 -10.97 5.13 -41.97
C ASP A 14 -11.47 3.82 -41.34
N ASN A 15 -12.20 3.93 -40.22
CA ASN A 15 -12.65 2.79 -39.39
C ASN A 15 -11.53 1.88 -38.82
N GLU A 16 -10.31 2.36 -38.75
CA GLU A 16 -9.18 1.62 -38.15
C GLU A 16 -8.94 2.03 -36.70
N THR A 17 -8.72 1.04 -35.82
CA THR A 17 -8.22 1.25 -34.45
C THR A 17 -6.81 0.69 -34.36
N LYS A 18 -5.83 1.52 -33.94
CA LYS A 18 -4.44 1.11 -33.71
C LYS A 18 -4.06 1.26 -32.25
N GLN A 19 -3.39 0.25 -31.74
CA GLN A 19 -2.69 0.34 -30.45
C GLN A 19 -1.22 0.65 -30.71
N LEU A 20 -0.75 1.76 -30.16
CA LEU A 20 0.61 2.25 -30.37
C LEU A 20 1.36 2.34 -29.06
N THR A 21 2.66 2.03 -29.09
CA THR A 21 3.53 2.22 -27.94
C THR A 21 3.78 3.70 -27.72
N LEU A 22 3.37 4.23 -26.58
CA LEU A 22 3.59 5.62 -26.21
C LEU A 22 5.05 5.87 -25.84
N PHE A 23 5.60 5.04 -24.98
CA PHE A 23 7.02 5.05 -24.57
C PHE A 23 7.44 3.69 -24.01
N ASN A 24 8.76 3.51 -23.90
CA ASN A 24 9.37 2.39 -23.20
C ASN A 24 10.36 2.94 -22.15
N ALA A 25 10.40 2.32 -20.99
CA ALA A 25 11.40 2.56 -19.97
C ALA A 25 11.98 1.22 -19.50
N SER A 26 13.27 1.21 -19.18
CA SER A 26 13.98 0.01 -18.73
C SER A 26 14.69 0.29 -17.41
N ALA A 27 14.95 -0.75 -16.64
CA ALA A 27 15.66 -0.67 -15.36
C ALA A 27 15.06 0.36 -14.38
N VAL A 28 13.73 0.47 -14.36
CA VAL A 28 13.02 1.32 -13.40
C VAL A 28 13.08 0.65 -12.03
N PRO A 29 13.66 1.30 -10.99
CA PRO A 29 13.68 0.75 -9.64
C PRO A 29 12.27 0.62 -9.07
N VAL A 30 11.94 -0.56 -8.56
CA VAL A 30 10.63 -0.85 -7.97
C VAL A 30 10.82 -1.38 -6.55
N LYS A 31 10.10 -0.80 -5.59
CA LYS A 31 10.09 -1.25 -4.20
C LYS A 31 8.82 -2.04 -3.91
N LYS A 32 8.97 -3.26 -3.40
CA LYS A 32 7.85 -4.07 -2.91
C LYS A 32 7.49 -3.62 -1.49
N LEU A 33 6.21 -3.32 -1.26
CA LEU A 33 5.65 -2.91 0.02
C LEU A 33 4.63 -3.95 0.50
N TYR A 34 4.64 -4.22 1.80
CA TYR A 34 3.58 -4.94 2.49
C TYR A 34 2.80 -3.94 3.34
N VAL A 35 1.50 -3.83 3.09
CA VAL A 35 0.65 -2.83 3.72
C VAL A 35 -0.54 -3.52 4.36
N LEU A 36 -0.66 -3.37 5.66
CA LEU A 36 -1.88 -3.70 6.41
C LEU A 36 -2.66 -2.41 6.60
N GLU A 37 -3.80 -2.29 5.95
CA GLU A 37 -4.68 -1.13 6.07
C GLU A 37 -5.87 -1.52 6.94
N SER A 38 -5.99 -0.91 8.12
CA SER A 38 -7.09 -1.20 9.01
C SER A 38 -8.36 -0.54 8.52
N ASN A 39 -9.37 -1.36 8.22
CA ASN A 39 -10.73 -0.87 8.02
C ASN A 39 -11.37 -0.66 9.39
N ASN A 40 -11.35 0.57 9.89
CA ASN A 40 -12.21 0.94 11.02
C ASN A 40 -13.67 0.99 10.55
N SER A 41 -14.29 -0.19 10.46
CA SER A 41 -15.75 -0.24 10.30
C SER A 41 -16.36 0.29 11.59
N TYR A 42 -17.09 1.38 11.53
CA TYR A 42 -17.83 1.99 12.65
C TYR A 42 -18.89 1.02 13.26
N TYR A 43 -19.19 -0.06 12.57
CA TYR A 43 -20.10 -1.16 12.95
C TYR A 43 -19.36 -2.46 13.31
N GLY A 44 -18.06 -2.40 13.57
CA GLY A 44 -17.28 -3.58 13.90
C GLY A 44 -17.59 -4.08 15.30
N GLY A 45 -18.15 -5.27 15.41
CA GLY A 45 -18.29 -5.97 16.68
C GLY A 45 -16.92 -6.25 17.32
N ASP A 46 -16.92 -6.45 18.63
CA ASP A 46 -15.81 -6.87 19.50
C ASP A 46 -15.23 -8.22 19.08
N GLY A 47 -14.54 -8.27 17.96
CA GLY A 47 -14.03 -9.53 17.40
C GLY A 47 -12.63 -9.41 16.83
N GLN A 48 -11.90 -10.48 17.00
CA GLN A 48 -10.66 -10.80 16.33
C GLN A 48 -10.89 -10.73 14.82
N GLN A 49 -10.31 -9.73 14.15
CA GLN A 49 -10.45 -9.57 12.70
C GLN A 49 -9.18 -10.02 12.01
N LYS A 50 -9.28 -11.13 11.27
CA LYS A 50 -8.26 -11.50 10.29
C LYS A 50 -8.24 -10.46 9.18
N GLN A 51 -7.11 -9.86 8.95
CA GLN A 51 -6.92 -8.85 7.92
C GLN A 51 -5.90 -9.32 6.89
N LYS A 52 -6.08 -8.87 5.67
CA LYS A 52 -5.17 -9.18 4.57
C LYS A 52 -4.07 -8.14 4.49
N VAL A 53 -2.84 -8.62 4.32
CA VAL A 53 -1.70 -7.75 4.04
C VAL A 53 -1.58 -7.58 2.53
N ASN A 54 -1.79 -6.37 2.05
CA ASN A 54 -1.68 -6.06 0.63
C ASN A 54 -0.22 -6.00 0.18
N VAL A 55 0.04 -6.50 -1.00
CA VAL A 55 1.32 -6.34 -1.69
C VAL A 55 1.18 -5.22 -2.71
N LYS A 56 1.97 -4.17 -2.55
CA LYS A 56 2.02 -3.03 -3.47
C LYS A 56 3.43 -2.90 -4.05
N LEU A 57 3.52 -2.48 -5.30
CA LEU A 57 4.77 -2.05 -5.92
C LEU A 57 4.81 -0.54 -5.97
N GLU A 58 5.84 0.06 -5.41
CA GLU A 58 6.06 1.51 -5.45
C GLU A 58 7.21 1.81 -6.40
N LEU A 59 7.00 2.75 -7.29
CA LEU A 59 8.03 3.33 -8.15
C LEU A 59 7.93 4.86 -8.12
N ALA A 60 9.05 5.55 -8.26
CA ALA A 60 9.07 7.00 -8.40
C ALA A 60 9.20 7.37 -9.87
N ASN A 61 8.28 8.20 -10.37
CA ASN A 61 8.25 8.69 -11.73
C ASN A 61 9.25 9.83 -11.92
N SER A 62 10.54 9.56 -11.78
CA SER A 62 11.60 10.56 -11.89
C SER A 62 12.61 10.21 -12.98
N LYS A 63 13.36 11.22 -13.46
CA LYS A 63 14.43 11.00 -14.45
C LYS A 63 15.53 10.10 -13.92
N ASP A 64 15.86 10.20 -12.64
CA ASP A 64 16.89 9.37 -12.00
C ASP A 64 16.47 7.89 -11.93
N ASN A 65 15.19 7.62 -12.05
CA ASN A 65 14.61 6.26 -12.11
C ASN A 65 14.24 5.83 -13.55
N ASN A 66 14.85 6.44 -14.55
CA ASN A 66 14.59 6.15 -15.97
C ASN A 66 13.15 6.39 -16.43
N LEU A 67 12.42 7.25 -15.73
CA LEU A 67 11.10 7.74 -16.05
C LEU A 67 11.10 9.27 -16.15
N GLY A 68 10.23 9.98 -15.46
CA GLY A 68 10.24 11.44 -15.37
C GLY A 68 9.44 12.12 -16.48
N MET A 69 8.44 11.42 -17.00
CA MET A 69 7.43 11.96 -17.90
C MET A 69 6.04 11.80 -17.27
N PRO A 70 5.05 12.61 -17.62
CA PRO A 70 3.68 12.38 -17.18
C PRO A 70 3.21 10.98 -17.61
N LEU A 71 2.69 10.19 -16.68
CA LEU A 71 2.10 8.88 -16.96
C LEU A 71 0.60 9.05 -17.17
N PRO A 72 0.01 8.50 -18.24
CA PRO A 72 -1.42 8.56 -18.46
C PRO A 72 -2.17 7.68 -17.46
N LYS A 73 -3.40 8.06 -17.15
CA LYS A 73 -4.36 7.18 -16.48
C LYS A 73 -4.51 5.90 -17.30
N GLY A 74 -4.54 4.78 -16.60
CA GLY A 74 -4.74 3.51 -17.27
C GLY A 74 -4.36 2.31 -16.42
N LYS A 75 -4.42 1.16 -17.06
CA LYS A 75 -4.25 -0.14 -16.48
C LYS A 75 -2.78 -0.56 -16.52
N VAL A 76 -2.23 -0.94 -15.36
CA VAL A 76 -0.87 -1.44 -15.20
C VAL A 76 -0.95 -2.94 -14.94
N ARG A 77 -0.36 -3.73 -15.80
CA ARG A 77 -0.21 -5.19 -15.63
C ARG A 77 1.21 -5.51 -15.22
N VAL A 78 1.32 -6.30 -14.17
CA VAL A 78 2.61 -6.72 -13.63
C VAL A 78 2.87 -8.16 -13.96
N TYR A 79 4.05 -8.41 -14.53
CA TYR A 79 4.54 -9.73 -14.86
C TYR A 79 5.90 -9.97 -14.18
N LYS A 80 6.13 -11.17 -13.72
CA LYS A 80 7.41 -11.61 -13.18
C LYS A 80 8.01 -12.68 -14.08
N LYS A 81 9.31 -12.59 -14.39
CA LYS A 81 10.05 -13.67 -15.02
C LYS A 81 10.24 -14.82 -14.03
N ASP A 82 9.91 -16.03 -14.43
CA ASP A 82 10.27 -17.24 -13.71
C ASP A 82 11.71 -17.69 -14.04
N GLN A 83 12.09 -18.86 -13.52
CA GLN A 83 13.43 -19.41 -13.72
C GLN A 83 13.71 -19.78 -15.18
N ASP A 84 12.69 -20.14 -15.93
CA ASP A 84 12.77 -20.51 -17.35
C ASP A 84 12.69 -19.29 -18.28
N GLY A 85 12.53 -18.10 -17.71
CA GLY A 85 12.41 -16.83 -18.44
C GLY A 85 11.02 -16.51 -18.94
N ALA A 86 10.02 -17.35 -18.68
CA ALA A 86 8.63 -17.09 -19.04
C ALA A 86 8.02 -15.98 -18.15
N LEU A 87 7.14 -15.18 -18.75
CA LEU A 87 6.45 -14.12 -18.02
C LEU A 87 5.20 -14.66 -17.35
N GLN A 88 5.18 -14.64 -16.03
CA GLN A 88 4.03 -15.01 -15.22
C GLN A 88 3.26 -13.75 -14.79
N PHE A 89 1.97 -13.70 -15.07
CA PHE A 89 1.10 -12.62 -14.62
C PHE A 89 1.01 -12.63 -13.09
N VAL A 90 1.25 -11.47 -12.47
CA VAL A 90 1.27 -11.32 -11.01
C VAL A 90 0.07 -10.54 -10.50
N GLY A 91 -0.36 -9.51 -11.23
CA GLY A 91 -1.50 -8.69 -10.85
C GLY A 91 -1.72 -7.52 -11.80
N GLU A 92 -2.84 -6.86 -11.61
CA GLU A 92 -3.28 -5.71 -12.42
C GLU A 92 -3.92 -4.67 -11.50
N ASP A 93 -3.63 -3.39 -11.75
CA ASP A 93 -4.21 -2.25 -11.05
C ASP A 93 -4.41 -1.08 -12.02
N GLU A 94 -5.17 -0.08 -11.61
CA GLU A 94 -5.33 1.16 -12.36
C GLU A 94 -4.58 2.29 -11.68
N ILE A 95 -3.88 3.08 -12.47
CA ILE A 95 -3.24 4.32 -12.01
C ILE A 95 -3.95 5.53 -12.59
N ASP A 96 -4.03 6.60 -11.83
CA ASP A 96 -4.46 7.89 -12.33
C ASP A 96 -3.33 8.62 -13.06
N HIS A 97 -3.66 9.72 -13.74
CA HIS A 97 -2.67 10.61 -14.34
C HIS A 97 -1.62 10.99 -13.29
N THR A 98 -0.39 10.55 -13.51
CA THR A 98 0.69 10.77 -12.54
C THR A 98 1.71 11.73 -13.12
N PRO A 99 1.87 12.92 -12.52
CA PRO A 99 2.87 13.89 -12.92
C PRO A 99 4.29 13.34 -12.78
N LYS A 100 5.23 14.04 -13.40
CA LYS A 100 6.66 13.85 -13.14
C LYS A 100 6.98 14.08 -11.66
N ASP A 101 7.96 13.34 -11.14
CA ASP A 101 8.51 13.38 -9.78
C ASP A 101 7.53 12.90 -8.68
N GLU A 102 6.40 12.31 -9.08
CA GLU A 102 5.44 11.68 -8.18
C GLU A 102 5.65 10.16 -8.06
N LYS A 103 5.11 9.59 -6.97
CA LYS A 103 5.15 8.14 -6.73
C LYS A 103 3.91 7.45 -7.26
N VAL A 104 4.15 6.31 -7.90
CA VAL A 104 3.10 5.39 -8.33
C VAL A 104 3.11 4.17 -7.42
N ARG A 105 1.94 3.77 -6.93
CA ARG A 105 1.74 2.52 -6.19
C ARG A 105 0.74 1.66 -6.93
N VAL A 106 1.14 0.44 -7.21
CA VAL A 106 0.35 -0.55 -7.92
C VAL A 106 0.06 -1.70 -6.95
N TYR A 107 -1.20 -1.98 -6.68
CA TYR A 107 -1.62 -3.15 -5.93
C TYR A 107 -1.50 -4.39 -6.82
N ILE A 108 -0.89 -5.45 -6.31
CA ILE A 108 -0.68 -6.68 -7.08
C ILE A 108 -1.30 -7.93 -6.45
N GLY A 109 -1.93 -7.79 -5.31
CA GLY A 109 -2.60 -8.89 -4.61
C GLY A 109 -2.33 -8.89 -3.11
N ASP A 110 -2.80 -9.94 -2.43
CA ASP A 110 -2.61 -10.13 -1.01
C ASP A 110 -1.45 -11.08 -0.73
N ALA A 111 -0.70 -10.80 0.34
CA ALA A 111 0.35 -11.71 0.81
C ALA A 111 -0.28 -12.87 1.58
N PHE A 112 -0.23 -14.08 1.05
CA PHE A 112 -0.72 -15.25 1.76
C PHE A 112 0.27 -15.78 2.83
N ASP A 113 1.56 -15.47 2.64
CA ASP A 113 2.65 -15.82 3.58
C ASP A 113 2.75 -14.91 4.80
N ILE A 114 1.93 -13.85 4.86
CA ILE A 114 1.92 -12.90 5.97
C ILE A 114 0.50 -12.81 6.50
N ALA A 115 0.28 -13.38 7.68
CA ALA A 115 -1.01 -13.32 8.34
C ALA A 115 -1.04 -12.14 9.30
N ALA A 116 -2.12 -11.38 9.27
CA ALA A 116 -2.37 -10.25 10.15
C ALA A 116 -3.69 -10.43 10.90
N GLU A 117 -3.67 -10.00 12.15
CA GLU A 117 -4.83 -10.03 13.01
C GLU A 117 -4.85 -8.78 13.87
N ARG A 118 -5.98 -8.08 13.87
CA ARG A 118 -6.20 -6.87 14.65
C ARG A 118 -7.32 -7.08 15.64
N VAL A 119 -7.07 -6.73 16.88
CA VAL A 119 -8.03 -6.88 17.99
C VAL A 119 -8.12 -5.57 18.75
N GLN A 120 -9.30 -5.11 19.05
CA GLN A 120 -9.53 -4.07 20.06
C GLN A 120 -9.44 -4.72 21.45
N THR A 121 -8.43 -4.35 22.22
CA THR A 121 -8.14 -4.96 23.53
C THR A 121 -8.77 -4.19 24.69
N GLY A 122 -9.25 -2.98 24.43
CA GLY A 122 -9.91 -2.18 25.47
C GLY A 122 -10.57 -0.93 24.92
N GLN A 123 -11.59 -0.50 25.63
CA GLN A 123 -12.27 0.78 25.43
C GLN A 123 -12.61 1.37 26.77
N GLN A 124 -12.30 2.63 26.98
CA GLN A 124 -12.56 3.35 28.23
C GLN A 124 -13.09 4.75 27.93
N GLN A 125 -14.23 5.10 28.49
CA GLN A 125 -14.72 6.47 28.50
C GLN A 125 -13.98 7.26 29.60
N ILE A 126 -13.26 8.30 29.22
CA ILE A 126 -12.49 9.15 30.14
C ILE A 126 -13.34 10.33 30.61
N SER A 127 -14.13 10.91 29.70
CA SER A 127 -15.10 11.98 29.98
C SER A 127 -16.21 11.92 28.93
N GLU A 128 -17.21 12.81 29.03
CA GLU A 128 -18.33 12.86 28.07
C GLU A 128 -17.85 12.96 26.60
N ARG A 129 -16.68 13.56 26.36
CA ARG A 129 -16.17 13.82 25.02
C ARG A 129 -14.86 13.11 24.71
N VAL A 130 -14.30 12.38 25.66
CA VAL A 130 -12.98 11.76 25.50
C VAL A 130 -13.07 10.26 25.76
N GLN A 131 -12.68 9.47 24.79
CA GLN A 131 -12.58 8.03 24.91
C GLN A 131 -11.17 7.53 24.59
N ARG A 132 -10.77 6.43 25.21
CA ARG A 132 -9.55 5.70 24.89
C ARG A 132 -9.88 4.34 24.31
N GLN A 133 -9.16 3.97 23.28
CA GLN A 133 -9.27 2.67 22.64
C GLN A 133 -7.89 2.06 22.56
N SER A 134 -7.78 0.79 22.94
CA SER A 134 -6.52 0.03 22.88
C SER A 134 -6.62 -1.07 21.85
N TYR A 135 -5.57 -1.25 21.07
CA TYR A 135 -5.50 -2.22 19.98
C TYR A 135 -4.25 -3.07 20.07
N SER A 136 -4.35 -4.27 19.54
CA SER A 136 -3.26 -5.18 19.34
C SER A 136 -3.29 -5.70 17.91
N ILE A 137 -2.16 -5.62 17.21
CA ILE A 137 -1.98 -6.15 15.87
C ILE A 137 -0.90 -7.21 15.92
N SER A 138 -1.26 -8.45 15.60
CA SER A 138 -0.33 -9.57 15.46
C SER A 138 -0.01 -9.77 13.99
N LEU A 139 1.28 -9.84 13.66
CA LEU A 139 1.81 -10.10 12.32
C LEU A 139 2.65 -11.36 12.34
N ARG A 140 2.26 -12.37 11.58
CA ARG A 140 2.99 -13.63 11.43
C ARG A 140 3.60 -13.72 10.03
N ASN A 141 4.91 -13.86 9.99
CA ASN A 141 5.67 -13.99 8.74
C ASN A 141 6.06 -15.45 8.52
N HIS A 142 5.46 -16.11 7.53
CA HIS A 142 5.79 -17.48 7.14
C HIS A 142 6.81 -17.56 5.99
N LYS A 143 7.42 -16.42 5.64
CA LYS A 143 8.49 -16.34 4.64
C LYS A 143 9.85 -16.67 5.27
N LYS A 144 10.80 -17.05 4.40
CA LYS A 144 12.19 -17.31 4.80
C LYS A 144 13.05 -16.04 4.87
N GLU A 145 12.47 -14.89 4.62
CA GLU A 145 13.11 -13.57 4.68
C GLU A 145 12.36 -12.64 5.64
N ALA A 146 13.08 -11.73 6.27
CA ALA A 146 12.47 -10.70 7.09
C ALA A 146 11.69 -9.73 6.20
N VAL A 147 10.52 -9.30 6.67
CA VAL A 147 9.68 -8.32 5.99
C VAL A 147 9.40 -7.13 6.89
N THR A 148 9.14 -5.98 6.28
CA THR A 148 8.58 -4.84 7.00
C THR A 148 7.15 -4.65 6.52
N VAL A 149 6.20 -4.72 7.45
CA VAL A 149 4.78 -4.44 7.18
C VAL A 149 4.46 -3.04 7.68
N THR A 150 3.94 -2.20 6.79
CA THR A 150 3.41 -0.89 7.16
C THR A 150 1.96 -1.06 7.59
N CYS A 151 1.69 -0.90 8.88
CA CYS A 151 0.33 -0.89 9.43
C CYS A 151 -0.19 0.54 9.35
N VAL A 152 -1.19 0.75 8.49
CA VAL A 152 -1.86 2.03 8.29
C VAL A 152 -3.13 2.03 9.12
N GLU A 153 -3.23 2.98 10.04
CA GLU A 153 -4.35 3.16 10.94
C GLU A 153 -5.02 4.50 10.70
N HIS A 154 -6.34 4.54 10.85
CA HIS A 154 -7.13 5.73 10.68
C HIS A 154 -7.83 6.15 11.97
N ALA A 155 -7.87 7.45 12.24
CA ALA A 155 -8.58 8.02 13.36
C ALA A 155 -9.33 9.28 12.95
N TRP A 156 -10.46 9.53 13.57
CA TRP A 156 -11.32 10.67 13.32
C TRP A 156 -11.35 11.60 14.53
N GLY A 157 -11.62 12.87 14.32
CA GLY A 157 -11.66 13.87 15.39
C GLY A 157 -10.27 14.33 15.81
N ASP A 158 -10.17 14.87 17.02
CA ASP A 158 -8.91 15.24 17.65
C ASP A 158 -8.35 14.04 18.41
N TRP A 159 -7.26 13.47 17.92
CA TRP A 159 -6.70 12.24 18.43
C TRP A 159 -5.21 12.34 18.76
N LYS A 160 -4.81 11.54 19.71
CA LYS A 160 -3.38 11.33 20.04
C LYS A 160 -3.11 9.89 20.45
N ILE A 161 -1.94 9.39 20.13
CA ILE A 161 -1.45 8.13 20.66
C ILE A 161 -0.90 8.40 22.06
N VAL A 162 -1.47 7.74 23.08
CA VAL A 162 -1.06 7.90 24.47
C VAL A 162 -0.04 6.85 24.90
N ASN A 163 -0.05 5.70 24.23
CA ASN A 163 0.94 4.64 24.43
C ASN A 163 1.08 3.80 23.15
N SER A 164 2.28 3.33 22.84
CA SER A 164 2.53 2.36 21.78
C SER A 164 3.81 1.59 22.04
N SER A 165 3.84 0.31 21.62
CA SER A 165 5.02 -0.55 21.74
C SER A 165 6.10 -0.23 20.69
N MET A 166 5.75 0.51 19.65
CA MET A 166 6.64 0.90 18.56
C MET A 166 6.41 2.36 18.16
N PRO A 167 7.41 3.02 17.56
CA PRO A 167 7.25 4.39 17.07
C PRO A 167 6.25 4.44 15.92
N TYR A 168 5.44 5.50 15.88
CA TYR A 168 4.50 5.77 14.81
C TYR A 168 4.87 7.05 14.06
N THR A 169 4.37 7.17 12.85
CA THR A 169 4.49 8.39 12.02
C THR A 169 3.09 8.90 11.71
N ARG A 170 2.79 10.15 12.07
CA ARG A 170 1.56 10.81 11.65
C ARG A 170 1.72 11.26 10.20
N LYS A 171 0.83 10.83 9.32
CA LYS A 171 0.85 11.16 7.89
C LYS A 171 0.01 12.41 7.59
N ASP A 172 -1.16 12.45 8.19
CA ASP A 172 -2.10 13.56 8.07
C ASP A 172 -3.00 13.67 9.31
N SER A 173 -4.11 14.40 9.22
CA SER A 173 -5.06 14.60 10.32
C SER A 173 -5.78 13.31 10.74
N HIS A 174 -5.89 12.32 9.85
CA HIS A 174 -6.68 11.12 10.06
C HIS A 174 -5.87 9.82 9.96
N THR A 175 -4.61 9.88 9.54
CA THR A 175 -3.80 8.70 9.22
C THR A 175 -2.49 8.70 9.99
N PHE A 176 -2.17 7.55 10.57
CA PHE A 176 -0.86 7.27 11.16
C PHE A 176 -0.41 5.86 10.80
N GLU A 177 0.90 5.65 10.80
CA GLU A 177 1.53 4.42 10.34
C GLU A 177 2.53 3.90 11.35
N PHE A 178 2.60 2.58 11.48
CA PHE A 178 3.68 1.85 12.14
C PHE A 178 4.42 0.99 11.11
N ASN A 179 5.75 1.00 11.16
CA ASN A 179 6.57 0.11 10.35
C ASN A 179 7.07 -1.04 11.23
N VAL A 180 6.45 -2.20 11.09
CA VAL A 180 6.73 -3.38 11.91
C VAL A 180 7.63 -4.32 11.14
N LYS A 181 8.83 -4.58 11.65
CA LYS A 181 9.77 -5.55 11.08
C LYS A 181 9.51 -6.91 11.71
N VAL A 182 9.17 -7.89 10.86
CA VAL A 182 8.88 -9.26 11.26
C VAL A 182 9.97 -10.19 10.71
N ALA A 183 10.68 -10.89 11.58
CA ALA A 183 11.72 -11.83 11.19
C ALA A 183 11.14 -13.06 10.47
N PRO A 184 11.97 -13.87 9.76
CA PRO A 184 11.51 -15.10 9.13
C PRO A 184 10.88 -16.07 10.13
N ASP A 185 9.78 -16.69 9.76
CA ASP A 185 9.07 -17.71 10.55
C ASP A 185 8.75 -17.28 12.00
N THR A 186 8.48 -15.97 12.22
CA THR A 186 8.14 -15.42 13.53
C THR A 186 6.83 -14.63 13.54
N GLU A 187 6.39 -14.34 14.76
CA GLU A 187 5.28 -13.42 15.04
C GLU A 187 5.83 -12.16 15.72
N GLU A 188 5.31 -11.01 15.32
CA GLU A 188 5.57 -9.72 15.96
C GLU A 188 4.25 -9.07 16.35
N LYS A 189 4.22 -8.43 17.53
CA LYS A 189 3.01 -7.86 18.11
C LYS A 189 3.19 -6.37 18.36
N LEU A 190 2.37 -5.58 17.66
CA LEU A 190 2.22 -4.14 17.87
C LEU A 190 1.03 -3.89 18.79
N THR A 191 1.23 -3.09 19.85
CA THR A 191 0.13 -2.61 20.69
C THR A 191 0.15 -1.09 20.75
N TYR A 192 -1.02 -0.47 20.74
CA TYR A 192 -1.14 0.96 20.93
C TYR A 192 -2.47 1.35 21.58
N THR A 193 -2.48 2.51 22.22
CA THR A 193 -3.67 3.13 22.79
C THR A 193 -3.83 4.53 22.21
N ILE A 194 -5.00 4.79 21.65
CA ILE A 194 -5.38 6.09 21.08
C ILE A 194 -6.45 6.75 21.98
N GLU A 195 -6.28 8.03 22.23
CA GLU A 195 -7.29 8.90 22.86
C GLU A 195 -7.91 9.77 21.79
N ILE A 196 -9.23 9.78 21.74
CA ILE A 196 -10.04 10.50 20.75
C ILE A 196 -10.98 11.45 21.50
N LYS A 197 -11.07 12.69 20.99
CA LYS A 197 -11.90 13.74 21.57
C LYS A 197 -12.95 14.22 20.58
#